data_618afb39a7562388033b2039cfc509fd
#
_entry.id   618afb39a7562388033b2039cfc509fd
#
_cell.length_a   1.000
_cell.length_b   1.000
_cell.length_c   1.000
_cell.angle_alpha   90.00
_cell.angle_beta   90.00
_cell.angle_gamma   90.00
#
_symmetry.space_group_name_H-M   'P 1'
#
loop_
_entity.id
_entity.type
_entity.pdbx_description
1 polymer ?
#
loop_
_entity_poly.entity_id
_entity_poly.type
_entity_poly.pdbx_seq_one_letter_code
_entity_poly.pdbx_strand_id
1 'polypeptide(L)'
;NRLVFGGTLAQPDTIWMSQIGKYFNFDVGDAEDTDSFDLTAATGQVNEIRYMVSNRDLQVFTGSGELYIPTYLNQAITPTNAQIRKQTPYGTEFILPASIDGATIFVQHDGHTVREYLYTESEDAYTASAVSTLSGHLIQHPRFMTVVHSGFDLADSYAFLVLESGEGALFSSNRAEKRASWTRVTTPGMFSSTIAVHNRLFTNVYDAAGNLHLCEFSEDVGLDLYLYKAVSTNTVDVSDLYNSGDVVDVIGIKDGKQSYLGEFTVTAGEEVDLSLYSESAFTHAYVGKAFTAKIVSNPIDVTSGNGPVTGDVRGISNVILDLKGARSFKINNRSFSPDNALTGKKEIRVLGHSRDPQV
;
A
#
# COMPACT_ATOMS: atom_id res chain seq x y z
N ASN A 1 -18.41 24.80 3.34
CA ASN A 1 -17.17 25.39 3.87
C ASN A 1 -17.28 25.62 5.39
N ARG A 2 -17.21 24.54 6.18
CA ARG A 2 -17.19 24.53 7.66
C ARG A 2 -15.98 23.75 8.15
N LEU A 3 -15.43 24.13 9.29
CA LEU A 3 -14.55 23.28 10.04
C LEU A 3 -15.40 22.27 10.85
N VAL A 4 -15.01 21.01 10.86
CA VAL A 4 -15.76 19.94 11.49
C VAL A 4 -14.88 19.23 12.52
N PHE A 5 -15.39 19.08 13.73
CA PHE A 5 -14.80 18.26 14.78
C PHE A 5 -15.78 17.17 15.19
N GLY A 6 -15.28 16.04 15.67
CA GLY A 6 -16.10 14.95 16.18
C GLY A 6 -15.37 14.06 17.16
N GLY A 7 -16.11 13.36 18.00
CA GLY A 7 -15.57 12.34 18.87
C GLY A 7 -14.73 12.86 20.04
N THR A 8 -15.32 13.57 20.98
CA THR A 8 -14.64 13.93 22.23
C THR A 8 -14.84 12.85 23.29
N LEU A 9 -14.02 12.83 24.34
CA LEU A 9 -14.18 11.90 25.45
C LEU A 9 -15.54 12.04 26.18
N ALA A 10 -16.07 13.27 26.25
CA ALA A 10 -17.35 13.54 26.90
C ALA A 10 -18.56 13.27 25.99
N GLN A 11 -18.40 13.44 24.69
CA GLN A 11 -19.43 13.27 23.68
C GLN A 11 -18.83 12.54 22.46
N PRO A 12 -18.65 11.23 22.55
CA PRO A 12 -17.90 10.46 21.56
C PRO A 12 -18.64 10.31 20.20
N ASP A 13 -19.93 10.52 20.18
CA ASP A 13 -20.83 10.37 19.03
C ASP A 13 -21.34 11.71 18.47
N THR A 14 -20.77 12.82 18.91
CA THR A 14 -21.19 14.17 18.49
C THR A 14 -20.20 14.79 17.53
N ILE A 15 -20.73 15.47 16.52
CA ILE A 15 -20.02 16.25 15.51
C ILE A 15 -20.38 17.71 15.70
N TRP A 16 -19.37 18.58 15.72
CA TRP A 16 -19.54 20.04 15.77
C TRP A 16 -19.10 20.64 14.44
N MET A 17 -19.91 21.56 13.90
CA MET A 17 -19.65 22.25 12.66
C MET A 17 -19.59 23.77 12.90
N SER A 18 -18.51 24.42 12.44
CA SER A 18 -18.35 25.88 12.57
C SER A 18 -19.37 26.65 11.72
N GLN A 19 -19.50 27.95 11.93
CA GLN A 19 -20.20 28.86 11.02
C GLN A 19 -19.63 28.76 9.59
N ILE A 20 -20.46 28.95 8.59
CA ILE A 20 -20.02 28.95 7.18
C ILE A 20 -19.00 30.07 6.96
N GLY A 21 -17.81 29.70 6.47
CA GLY A 21 -16.72 30.64 6.18
C GLY A 21 -16.00 31.23 7.40
N LYS A 22 -16.45 30.88 8.62
CA LYS A 22 -15.80 31.29 9.87
C LYS A 22 -15.34 30.06 10.66
N TYR A 23 -14.25 29.46 10.25
CA TYR A 23 -13.78 28.14 10.67
C TYR A 23 -13.51 27.99 12.18
N PHE A 24 -13.28 29.07 12.90
CA PHE A 24 -13.03 29.06 14.34
C PHE A 24 -14.21 29.59 15.18
N ASN A 25 -15.36 29.86 14.54
CA ASN A 25 -16.53 30.29 15.23
C ASN A 25 -17.55 29.14 15.37
N PHE A 26 -17.82 28.72 16.60
CA PHE A 26 -18.74 27.66 16.99
C PHE A 26 -19.91 28.21 17.82
N ASP A 27 -20.18 29.51 17.74
CA ASP A 27 -21.36 30.11 18.36
C ASP A 27 -22.63 29.70 17.60
N VAL A 28 -23.55 29.08 18.29
CA VAL A 28 -24.78 28.48 17.71
C VAL A 28 -25.77 29.55 17.22
N GLY A 29 -25.65 30.78 17.70
CA GLY A 29 -26.47 31.91 17.24
C GLY A 29 -27.98 31.66 17.38
N ASP A 30 -28.72 32.12 16.38
CA ASP A 30 -30.21 31.97 16.29
C ASP A 30 -30.64 30.76 15.45
N ALA A 31 -29.74 29.84 15.15
CA ALA A 31 -29.93 28.65 14.31
C ALA A 31 -30.26 28.95 12.83
N GLU A 32 -29.69 30.03 12.30
CA GLU A 32 -29.74 30.31 10.86
C GLU A 32 -28.87 29.31 10.06
N ASP A 33 -29.12 29.18 8.77
CA ASP A 33 -28.41 28.25 7.88
C ASP A 33 -26.89 28.46 7.86
N THR A 34 -26.43 29.66 8.20
CA THR A 34 -24.99 30.00 8.28
C THR A 34 -24.37 29.71 9.64
N ASP A 35 -25.16 29.52 10.68
CA ASP A 35 -24.70 29.34 12.06
C ASP A 35 -23.99 28.00 12.29
N SER A 36 -23.25 27.93 13.36
CA SER A 36 -22.68 26.67 13.84
C SER A 36 -23.76 25.79 14.44
N PHE A 37 -23.50 24.50 14.45
CA PHE A 37 -24.40 23.54 15.11
C PHE A 37 -23.65 22.28 15.49
N ASP A 38 -24.27 21.50 16.35
CA ASP A 38 -23.82 20.15 16.67
C ASP A 38 -24.84 19.11 16.19
N LEU A 39 -24.38 17.92 15.95
CA LEU A 39 -25.16 16.81 15.46
C LEU A 39 -24.73 15.52 16.15
N THR A 40 -25.62 14.89 16.92
CA THR A 40 -25.34 13.63 17.60
C THR A 40 -25.96 12.47 16.82
N ALA A 41 -25.18 11.40 16.65
CA ALA A 41 -25.66 10.19 16.00
C ALA A 41 -26.67 9.45 16.89
N ALA A 42 -27.96 9.66 16.67
CA ALA A 42 -29.03 8.95 17.40
C ALA A 42 -29.10 7.48 16.97
N THR A 43 -28.13 6.68 17.40
CA THR A 43 -28.09 5.24 17.19
C THR A 43 -28.27 4.55 18.55
N GLY A 44 -28.84 3.35 18.55
CA GLY A 44 -29.08 2.61 19.80
C GLY A 44 -27.81 2.15 20.54
N GLN A 45 -26.64 2.59 20.11
CA GLN A 45 -25.32 2.29 20.71
C GLN A 45 -24.48 3.56 20.68
N VAL A 46 -23.59 3.73 21.64
CA VAL A 46 -22.57 4.78 21.61
C VAL A 46 -21.59 4.46 20.49
N ASN A 47 -21.53 5.33 19.48
CA ASN A 47 -20.66 5.19 18.34
C ASN A 47 -19.52 6.19 18.47
N GLU A 48 -18.43 5.79 19.08
CA GLU A 48 -17.22 6.60 19.12
C GLU A 48 -16.76 6.96 17.71
N ILE A 49 -16.79 8.23 17.37
CA ILE A 49 -16.29 8.73 16.09
C ILE A 49 -14.76 8.64 16.12
N ARG A 50 -14.19 7.83 15.24
CA ARG A 50 -12.76 7.64 15.11
C ARG A 50 -12.17 8.52 14.02
N TYR A 51 -12.85 8.60 12.88
CA TYR A 51 -12.41 9.39 11.74
C TYR A 51 -13.58 9.99 10.98
N MET A 52 -13.30 11.09 10.30
CA MET A 52 -14.20 11.71 9.34
C MET A 52 -13.44 11.97 8.05
N VAL A 53 -14.04 11.63 6.92
CA VAL A 53 -13.45 11.80 5.59
C VAL A 53 -14.40 12.60 4.73
N SER A 54 -13.92 13.72 4.20
CA SER A 54 -14.66 14.52 3.22
C SER A 54 -14.42 13.96 1.82
N ASN A 55 -15.43 13.35 1.24
CA ASN A 55 -15.44 12.86 -0.13
C ASN A 55 -16.68 13.42 -0.84
N ARG A 56 -17.46 12.61 -1.57
CA ARG A 56 -18.78 13.01 -2.10
C ARG A 56 -19.67 13.55 -1.00
N ASP A 57 -19.74 12.84 0.13
CA ASP A 57 -20.44 13.19 1.35
C ASP A 57 -19.44 13.26 2.52
N LEU A 58 -19.86 13.79 3.65
CA LEU A 58 -19.06 13.68 4.86
C LEU A 58 -19.26 12.27 5.44
N GLN A 59 -18.25 11.43 5.26
CA GLN A 59 -18.24 10.07 5.78
C GLN A 59 -17.75 10.08 7.23
N VAL A 60 -18.39 9.31 8.09
CA VAL A 60 -18.10 9.24 9.53
C VAL A 60 -17.85 7.77 9.90
N PHE A 61 -16.64 7.50 10.29
CA PHE A 61 -16.19 6.17 10.67
C PHE A 61 -16.16 6.04 12.19
N THR A 62 -16.87 5.05 12.70
CA THR A 62 -17.02 4.83 14.15
C THR A 62 -16.57 3.43 14.56
N GLY A 63 -16.45 3.17 15.86
CA GLY A 63 -16.11 1.85 16.37
C GLY A 63 -17.15 0.75 16.10
N SER A 64 -18.39 1.10 15.74
CA SER A 64 -19.49 0.14 15.57
C SER A 64 -20.27 0.26 14.26
N GLY A 65 -19.79 1.09 13.34
CA GLY A 65 -20.38 1.22 12.01
C GLY A 65 -19.94 2.47 11.28
N GLU A 66 -20.27 2.52 10.00
CA GLU A 66 -19.98 3.62 9.10
C GLU A 66 -21.27 4.40 8.84
N LEU A 67 -21.17 5.73 9.00
CA LEU A 67 -22.22 6.67 8.81
C LEU A 67 -21.81 7.70 7.77
N TYR A 68 -22.76 8.47 7.29
CA TYR A 68 -22.48 9.63 6.46
C TYR A 68 -23.50 10.75 6.69
N ILE A 69 -23.08 11.96 6.35
CA ILE A 69 -23.95 13.13 6.29
C ILE A 69 -24.08 13.51 4.82
N PRO A 70 -25.27 13.39 4.21
CA PRO A 70 -25.47 13.71 2.81
C PRO A 70 -25.11 15.16 2.51
N THR A 71 -24.34 15.37 1.44
CA THR A 71 -24.14 16.70 0.86
C THR A 71 -25.00 16.80 -0.39
N TYR A 72 -26.04 17.60 -0.33
CA TYR A 72 -26.88 17.84 -1.51
C TYR A 72 -26.10 18.68 -2.52
N LEU A 73 -26.25 18.35 -3.80
CA LEU A 73 -25.58 19.05 -4.90
C LEU A 73 -25.76 20.58 -4.75
N ASN A 74 -24.63 21.29 -4.59
CA ASN A 74 -24.55 22.75 -4.43
C ASN A 74 -25.20 23.34 -3.18
N GLN A 75 -25.50 22.54 -2.17
CA GLN A 75 -26.02 23.06 -0.88
C GLN A 75 -25.00 22.80 0.24
N ALA A 76 -24.80 23.79 1.08
CA ALA A 76 -24.02 23.62 2.30
C ALA A 76 -24.80 22.75 3.30
N ILE A 77 -24.09 22.02 4.15
CA ILE A 77 -24.69 21.37 5.31
C ILE A 77 -25.12 22.47 6.29
N THR A 78 -26.40 22.50 6.64
CA THR A 78 -27.01 23.52 7.50
C THR A 78 -27.67 22.86 8.70
N PRO A 79 -28.00 23.61 9.79
CA PRO A 79 -28.73 23.07 10.92
C PRO A 79 -30.07 22.41 10.54
N THR A 80 -30.71 22.90 9.47
CA THR A 80 -32.03 22.44 9.03
C THR A 80 -31.99 21.21 8.12
N ASN A 81 -30.88 20.96 7.40
CA ASN A 81 -30.78 19.85 6.44
C ASN A 81 -29.84 18.74 6.88
N ALA A 82 -29.04 18.94 7.94
CA ALA A 82 -28.08 17.97 8.39
C ALA A 82 -28.73 16.71 8.98
N GLN A 83 -28.39 15.55 8.47
CA GLN A 83 -28.84 14.26 8.95
C GLN A 83 -27.69 13.26 8.95
N ILE A 84 -27.46 12.58 10.07
CA ILE A 84 -26.54 11.44 10.12
C ILE A 84 -27.32 10.17 9.76
N ARG A 85 -26.79 9.41 8.80
CA ARG A 85 -27.36 8.13 8.35
C ARG A 85 -26.36 7.00 8.52
N LYS A 86 -26.74 5.96 9.27
CA LYS A 86 -25.95 4.73 9.37
C LYS A 86 -26.14 3.90 8.10
N GLN A 87 -25.06 3.40 7.53
CA GLN A 87 -25.07 2.59 6.32
C GLN A 87 -24.63 1.15 6.57
N THR A 88 -23.53 0.97 7.29
CA THR A 88 -22.93 -0.34 7.48
C THR A 88 -22.59 -0.59 8.94
N PRO A 89 -22.59 -1.86 9.41
CA PRO A 89 -22.42 -2.21 10.82
C PRO A 89 -21.02 -2.73 11.18
N TYR A 90 -19.98 -2.45 10.37
CA TYR A 90 -18.71 -3.14 10.54
C TYR A 90 -17.79 -2.52 11.57
N GLY A 91 -17.82 -1.20 11.74
CA GLY A 91 -16.89 -0.45 12.58
C GLY A 91 -15.47 -0.38 11.99
N THR A 92 -14.76 0.66 12.37
CA THR A 92 -13.45 1.01 11.81
C THR A 92 -12.41 0.95 12.92
N GLU A 93 -11.21 0.40 12.63
CA GLU A 93 -10.06 0.38 13.55
C GLU A 93 -9.44 1.78 13.67
N PHE A 94 -8.56 2.02 14.67
CA PHE A 94 -7.83 3.27 14.86
C PHE A 94 -6.73 3.47 13.81
N ILE A 95 -7.12 3.39 12.55
CA ILE A 95 -6.28 3.59 11.38
C ILE A 95 -7.00 4.54 10.44
N LEU A 96 -6.33 5.61 10.03
CA LEU A 96 -6.92 6.64 9.20
C LEU A 96 -7.43 6.05 7.87
N PRO A 97 -8.73 6.13 7.58
CA PRO A 97 -9.26 5.74 6.28
C PRO A 97 -8.69 6.62 5.17
N ALA A 98 -8.50 6.06 3.99
CA ALA A 98 -7.90 6.76 2.87
C ALA A 98 -8.72 6.60 1.60
N SER A 99 -8.77 7.64 0.78
CA SER A 99 -9.45 7.60 -0.52
C SER A 99 -8.58 6.90 -1.57
N ILE A 100 -9.17 6.00 -2.33
CA ILE A 100 -8.54 5.32 -3.47
C ILE A 100 -9.58 5.15 -4.59
N ASP A 101 -9.28 5.61 -5.79
CA ASP A 101 -10.12 5.46 -6.99
C ASP A 101 -11.63 5.77 -6.77
N GLY A 102 -11.90 6.86 -6.04
CA GLY A 102 -13.26 7.33 -5.77
C GLY A 102 -14.00 6.62 -4.63
N ALA A 103 -13.40 5.63 -3.98
CA ALA A 103 -13.89 5.02 -2.74
C ALA A 103 -13.02 5.41 -1.55
N THR A 104 -13.48 5.09 -0.37
CA THR A 104 -12.69 5.19 0.86
C THR A 104 -12.42 3.79 1.39
N ILE A 105 -11.15 3.44 1.52
CA ILE A 105 -10.74 2.18 2.16
C ILE A 105 -10.53 2.40 3.65
N PHE A 106 -10.92 1.43 4.44
CA PHE A 106 -10.72 1.43 5.89
C PHE A 106 -10.45 0.01 6.42
N VAL A 107 -9.81 -0.07 7.56
CA VAL A 107 -9.62 -1.34 8.28
C VAL A 107 -10.81 -1.54 9.20
N GLN A 108 -11.49 -2.68 9.08
CA GLN A 108 -12.58 -3.05 9.96
C GLN A 108 -12.08 -3.19 11.41
N HIS A 109 -12.96 -2.98 12.37
CA HIS A 109 -12.64 -3.05 13.81
C HIS A 109 -12.02 -4.38 14.27
N ASP A 110 -12.17 -5.46 13.52
CA ASP A 110 -11.54 -6.76 13.80
C ASP A 110 -10.02 -6.77 13.57
N GLY A 111 -9.44 -5.76 12.91
CA GLY A 111 -8.03 -5.67 12.57
C GLY A 111 -7.55 -6.66 11.51
N HIS A 112 -8.45 -7.36 10.82
CA HIS A 112 -8.12 -8.40 9.83
C HIS A 112 -8.76 -8.18 8.46
N THR A 113 -9.72 -7.29 8.37
CA THR A 113 -10.49 -7.06 7.14
C THR A 113 -10.32 -5.63 6.67
N VAL A 114 -9.90 -5.45 5.43
CA VAL A 114 -9.93 -4.15 4.76
C VAL A 114 -11.18 -4.08 3.91
N ARG A 115 -11.92 -2.98 4.07
CA ARG A 115 -13.16 -2.71 3.34
C ARG A 115 -13.06 -1.46 2.49
N GLU A 116 -13.87 -1.44 1.47
CA GLU A 116 -14.04 -0.34 0.55
C GLU A 116 -15.43 0.26 0.73
N TYR A 117 -15.50 1.51 1.20
CA TYR A 117 -16.74 2.27 1.39
C TYR A 117 -17.01 3.09 0.14
N LEU A 118 -17.98 2.66 -0.64
CA LEU A 118 -18.31 3.21 -1.95
C LEU A 118 -19.81 3.51 -2.03
N TYR A 119 -20.14 4.70 -2.53
CA TYR A 119 -21.52 5.04 -2.87
C TYR A 119 -21.94 4.38 -4.18
N THR A 120 -23.09 3.72 -4.16
CA THR A 120 -23.66 3.02 -5.31
C THR A 120 -24.96 3.72 -5.71
N GLU A 121 -24.99 4.33 -6.87
CA GLU A 121 -26.16 5.09 -7.35
C GLU A 121 -27.41 4.21 -7.53
N SER A 122 -27.23 2.94 -7.91
CA SER A 122 -28.36 2.01 -8.07
C SER A 122 -29.07 1.67 -6.77
N GLU A 123 -28.38 1.80 -5.64
CA GLU A 123 -28.91 1.51 -4.30
C GLU A 123 -29.22 2.78 -3.49
N ASP A 124 -28.79 3.93 -3.99
CA ASP A 124 -28.81 5.23 -3.29
C ASP A 124 -28.22 5.12 -1.88
N ALA A 125 -27.15 4.34 -1.75
CA ALA A 125 -26.55 3.95 -0.49
C ALA A 125 -25.04 3.73 -0.59
N TYR A 126 -24.36 3.84 0.55
CA TYR A 126 -22.99 3.39 0.69
C TYR A 126 -22.97 1.90 1.02
N THR A 127 -22.07 1.19 0.36
CA THR A 127 -21.75 -0.21 0.65
C THR A 127 -20.31 -0.33 1.17
N ALA A 128 -20.05 -1.34 1.98
CA ALA A 128 -18.71 -1.61 2.51
C ALA A 128 -18.26 -3.03 2.14
N SER A 129 -17.79 -3.20 0.92
CA SER A 129 -17.33 -4.49 0.40
C SER A 129 -15.96 -4.85 0.94
N ALA A 130 -15.75 -6.11 1.36
CA ALA A 130 -14.45 -6.58 1.81
C ALA A 130 -13.52 -6.82 0.61
N VAL A 131 -12.45 -6.01 0.49
CA VAL A 131 -11.44 -6.15 -0.59
C VAL A 131 -10.33 -7.12 -0.23
N SER A 132 -10.25 -7.54 1.03
CA SER A 132 -9.26 -8.51 1.53
C SER A 132 -9.81 -9.93 1.73
N THR A 133 -11.01 -10.25 1.24
CA THR A 133 -11.68 -11.54 1.50
C THR A 133 -10.81 -12.76 1.20
N LEU A 134 -10.09 -12.77 0.08
CA LEU A 134 -9.19 -13.87 -0.29
C LEU A 134 -7.78 -13.73 0.29
N SER A 135 -7.47 -12.60 0.90
CA SER A 135 -6.13 -12.24 1.36
C SER A 135 -6.10 -11.86 2.85
N GLY A 136 -7.12 -12.24 3.61
CA GLY A 136 -7.20 -11.93 5.05
C GLY A 136 -6.01 -12.44 5.87
N HIS A 137 -5.35 -13.50 5.42
CA HIS A 137 -4.12 -14.02 6.03
C HIS A 137 -2.93 -13.04 5.94
N LEU A 138 -2.97 -12.08 5.01
CA LEU A 138 -1.96 -11.02 4.86
C LEU A 138 -2.26 -9.81 5.74
N ILE A 139 -3.48 -9.67 6.25
CA ILE A 139 -3.91 -8.51 7.05
C ILE A 139 -3.91 -8.92 8.52
N GLN A 140 -2.88 -8.53 9.23
CA GLN A 140 -2.69 -8.89 10.64
C GLN A 140 -2.45 -7.62 11.45
N HIS A 141 -3.49 -7.11 12.09
CA HIS A 141 -3.46 -5.93 12.94
C HIS A 141 -2.65 -4.76 12.33
N PRO A 142 -3.09 -4.17 11.22
CA PRO A 142 -2.43 -2.99 10.66
C PRO A 142 -2.36 -1.87 11.68
N ARG A 143 -1.28 -1.09 11.64
CA ARG A 143 -1.06 0.09 12.49
C ARG A 143 -1.12 1.39 11.71
N PHE A 144 -0.68 1.34 10.46
CA PHE A 144 -0.69 2.49 9.56
C PHE A 144 -1.16 2.06 8.18
N MET A 145 -1.82 2.98 7.50
CA MET A 145 -2.21 2.83 6.10
C MET A 145 -1.98 4.15 5.38
N THR A 146 -1.39 4.09 4.19
CA THR A 146 -1.26 5.24 3.31
C THR A 146 -1.58 4.85 1.88
N VAL A 147 -2.05 5.81 1.09
CA VAL A 147 -2.40 5.60 -0.32
C VAL A 147 -1.49 6.42 -1.21
N VAL A 148 -0.99 5.80 -2.26
CA VAL A 148 -0.33 6.44 -3.38
C VAL A 148 -1.24 6.33 -4.59
N HIS A 149 -1.55 7.47 -5.21
CA HIS A 149 -2.46 7.51 -6.34
C HIS A 149 -1.72 7.24 -7.65
N SER A 150 -2.43 6.64 -8.60
CA SER A 150 -1.94 6.46 -9.97
C SER A 150 -1.54 7.80 -10.59
N GLY A 151 -0.53 7.78 -11.45
CA GLY A 151 0.03 8.94 -12.11
C GLY A 151 0.68 8.57 -13.44
N PHE A 152 1.50 9.48 -14.00
CA PHE A 152 2.14 9.24 -15.29
C PHE A 152 3.03 7.98 -15.31
N ASP A 153 3.76 7.74 -14.21
CA ASP A 153 4.69 6.61 -14.08
C ASP A 153 4.08 5.40 -13.36
N LEU A 154 2.90 5.55 -12.76
CA LEU A 154 2.24 4.53 -11.95
C LEU A 154 0.84 4.24 -12.49
N ALA A 155 0.67 3.06 -13.09
CA ALA A 155 -0.58 2.68 -13.75
C ALA A 155 -1.75 2.46 -12.77
N ASP A 156 -1.46 1.97 -11.57
CA ASP A 156 -2.45 1.61 -10.55
C ASP A 156 -2.26 2.44 -9.28
N SER A 157 -3.36 2.80 -8.62
CA SER A 157 -3.30 3.31 -7.24
C SER A 157 -3.03 2.16 -6.29
N TYR A 158 -2.28 2.41 -5.23
CA TYR A 158 -2.05 1.39 -4.21
C TYR A 158 -2.11 1.94 -2.79
N ALA A 159 -2.54 1.09 -1.87
CA ALA A 159 -2.48 1.33 -0.44
C ALA A 159 -1.41 0.45 0.20
N PHE A 160 -0.55 1.03 1.00
CA PHE A 160 0.45 0.32 1.77
C PHE A 160 0.06 0.32 3.25
N LEU A 161 -0.02 -0.86 3.82
CA LEU A 161 -0.33 -1.09 5.23
C LEU A 161 0.92 -1.57 5.95
N VAL A 162 1.24 -0.95 7.07
CA VAL A 162 2.26 -1.42 8.01
C VAL A 162 1.55 -2.24 9.07
N LEU A 163 1.97 -3.48 9.25
CA LEU A 163 1.37 -4.44 10.17
C LEU A 163 2.06 -4.39 11.54
N GLU A 164 1.39 -4.89 12.57
CA GLU A 164 1.95 -5.00 13.93
C GLU A 164 3.23 -5.85 13.96
N SER A 165 3.35 -6.84 13.08
CA SER A 165 4.55 -7.67 12.94
C SER A 165 5.77 -6.93 12.39
N GLY A 166 5.61 -5.70 11.89
CA GLY A 166 6.64 -4.97 11.16
C GLY A 166 6.76 -5.35 9.68
N GLU A 167 5.89 -6.22 9.18
CA GLU A 167 5.76 -6.49 7.75
C GLU A 167 4.81 -5.50 7.08
N GLY A 168 4.80 -5.48 5.75
CA GLY A 168 3.89 -4.69 4.94
C GLY A 168 2.88 -5.55 4.19
N ALA A 169 1.70 -4.99 3.96
CA ALA A 169 0.74 -5.50 3.00
C ALA A 169 0.40 -4.38 2.00
N LEU A 170 0.52 -4.67 0.72
CA LEU A 170 0.25 -3.72 -0.35
C LEU A 170 -0.99 -4.14 -1.12
N PHE A 171 -1.96 -3.25 -1.18
CA PHE A 171 -3.17 -3.39 -1.98
C PHE A 171 -3.04 -2.54 -3.23
N SER A 172 -3.13 -3.15 -4.40
CA SER A 172 -3.17 -2.47 -5.70
C SER A 172 -4.57 -2.55 -6.28
N SER A 173 -5.09 -1.43 -6.78
CA SER A 173 -6.43 -1.32 -7.36
C SER A 173 -6.40 -0.56 -8.66
N ASN A 174 -7.09 -1.09 -9.65
CA ASN A 174 -7.45 -0.41 -10.90
C ASN A 174 -8.88 -0.77 -11.28
N ARG A 175 -9.82 0.10 -10.95
CA ARG A 175 -11.25 -0.16 -11.17
C ARG A 175 -11.60 -0.21 -12.65
N ALA A 176 -10.97 0.61 -13.47
CA ALA A 176 -11.25 0.66 -14.91
C ALA A 176 -10.97 -0.71 -15.56
N GLU A 177 -9.94 -1.38 -15.11
CA GLU A 177 -9.56 -2.71 -15.58
C GLU A 177 -10.06 -3.85 -14.69
N LYS A 178 -10.81 -3.56 -13.64
CA LYS A 178 -11.35 -4.53 -12.67
C LYS A 178 -10.24 -5.40 -12.04
N ARG A 179 -9.09 -4.79 -11.78
CA ARG A 179 -7.95 -5.44 -11.11
C ARG A 179 -7.90 -5.01 -9.65
N ALA A 180 -7.75 -5.99 -8.77
CA ALA A 180 -7.47 -5.77 -7.35
C ALA A 180 -6.57 -6.91 -6.87
N SER A 181 -5.49 -6.59 -6.17
CA SER A 181 -4.54 -7.59 -5.70
C SER A 181 -3.90 -7.19 -4.38
N TRP A 182 -3.51 -8.18 -3.61
CA TRP A 182 -2.77 -8.02 -2.38
C TRP A 182 -1.40 -8.68 -2.49
N THR A 183 -0.38 -8.02 -1.96
CA THR A 183 0.99 -8.51 -1.96
C THR A 183 1.60 -8.31 -0.57
N ARG A 184 2.26 -9.33 -0.05
CA ARG A 184 3.09 -9.21 1.15
C ARG A 184 4.38 -8.50 0.79
N VAL A 185 4.78 -7.55 1.61
CA VAL A 185 6.04 -6.82 1.48
C VAL A 185 6.85 -7.03 2.75
N THR A 186 8.08 -7.48 2.58
CA THR A 186 9.02 -7.68 3.69
C THR A 186 10.29 -6.91 3.42
N THR A 187 11.00 -6.52 4.47
CA THR A 187 12.32 -5.89 4.42
C THR A 187 13.26 -6.62 5.40
N PRO A 188 14.57 -6.55 5.26
CA PRO A 188 15.52 -7.09 6.23
C PRO A 188 15.38 -6.52 7.65
N GLY A 189 14.59 -5.46 7.81
CA GLY A 189 14.23 -4.87 9.10
C GLY A 189 12.73 -4.99 9.40
N MET A 190 12.15 -3.96 10.01
CA MET A 190 10.72 -3.87 10.34
C MET A 190 10.18 -2.51 9.94
N PHE A 191 9.10 -2.49 9.18
CA PHE A 191 8.36 -1.25 8.92
C PHE A 191 7.72 -0.75 10.22
N SER A 192 7.82 0.55 10.46
CA SER A 192 7.29 1.19 11.68
C SER A 192 6.12 2.12 11.39
N SER A 193 6.23 2.94 10.36
CA SER A 193 5.19 3.88 9.93
C SER A 193 5.32 4.18 8.45
N THR A 194 4.30 4.76 7.84
CA THR A 194 4.27 5.05 6.42
C THR A 194 3.54 6.36 6.12
N ILE A 195 3.98 7.06 5.08
CA ILE A 195 3.35 8.27 4.57
C ILE A 195 3.59 8.41 3.07
N ALA A 196 2.62 8.95 2.34
CA ALA A 196 2.77 9.32 0.94
C ALA A 196 2.92 10.84 0.81
N VAL A 197 3.90 11.29 0.05
CA VAL A 197 4.12 12.69 -0.27
C VAL A 197 4.41 12.81 -1.77
N HIS A 198 3.62 13.60 -2.49
CA HIS A 198 3.75 13.80 -3.95
C HIS A 198 3.86 12.48 -4.75
N ASN A 199 2.97 11.52 -4.46
CA ASN A 199 2.97 10.18 -5.10
C ASN A 199 4.24 9.34 -4.87
N ARG A 200 5.03 9.69 -3.86
CA ARG A 200 6.18 8.90 -3.38
C ARG A 200 5.83 8.30 -2.03
N LEU A 201 6.14 7.04 -1.84
CA LEU A 201 5.91 6.32 -0.59
C LEU A 201 7.16 6.37 0.27
N PHE A 202 7.03 6.93 1.46
CA PHE A 202 8.06 6.93 2.49
C PHE A 202 7.65 6.05 3.65
N THR A 203 8.62 5.38 4.24
CA THR A 203 8.42 4.52 5.39
C THR A 203 9.58 4.63 6.35
N ASN A 204 9.29 4.56 7.63
CA ASN A 204 10.31 4.35 8.65
C ASN A 204 10.55 2.85 8.80
N VAL A 205 11.83 2.47 8.80
CA VAL A 205 12.27 1.07 8.93
C VAL A 205 13.25 0.97 10.08
N TYR A 206 13.01 0.04 11.01
CA TYR A 206 14.03 -0.38 11.97
C TYR A 206 14.95 -1.40 11.30
N ASP A 207 16.26 -1.18 11.35
CA ASP A 207 17.23 -2.19 10.96
C ASP A 207 17.37 -3.32 11.99
N ALA A 208 18.20 -4.31 11.71
CA ALA A 208 18.44 -5.43 12.62
C ALA A 208 19.11 -5.02 13.94
N ALA A 209 19.77 -3.86 13.99
CA ALA A 209 20.39 -3.31 15.19
C ALA A 209 19.41 -2.44 16.02
N GLY A 210 18.22 -2.15 15.47
CA GLY A 210 17.18 -1.33 16.10
C GLY A 210 17.30 0.16 15.81
N ASN A 211 18.13 0.58 14.84
CA ASN A 211 18.20 1.97 14.39
C ASN A 211 17.04 2.27 13.45
N LEU A 212 16.52 3.50 13.54
CA LEU A 212 15.40 3.95 12.71
C LEU A 212 15.90 4.72 11.50
N HIS A 213 15.53 4.27 10.32
CA HIS A 213 15.86 4.88 9.03
C HIS A 213 14.60 5.36 8.32
N LEU A 214 14.65 6.57 7.74
CA LEU A 214 13.62 7.04 6.81
C LEU A 214 13.99 6.56 5.41
N CYS A 215 13.17 5.70 4.86
CA CYS A 215 13.37 5.07 3.55
C CYS A 215 12.28 5.53 2.57
N GLU A 216 12.63 5.53 1.30
CA GLU A 216 11.71 5.74 0.20
C GLU A 216 11.59 4.47 -0.63
N PHE A 217 10.37 4.11 -1.04
CA PHE A 217 10.18 3.09 -2.07
C PHE A 217 10.60 3.67 -3.42
N SER A 218 11.56 3.03 -4.07
CA SER A 218 12.10 3.44 -5.36
C SER A 218 12.13 2.26 -6.33
N GLU A 219 11.92 2.56 -7.61
CA GLU A 219 12.03 1.60 -8.72
C GLU A 219 13.42 1.63 -9.40
N ASP A 220 14.36 2.44 -8.91
CA ASP A 220 15.63 2.69 -9.56
C ASP A 220 16.51 1.44 -9.62
N VAL A 221 16.43 0.59 -8.60
CA VAL A 221 17.29 -0.58 -8.46
C VAL A 221 16.57 -1.73 -7.76
N GLY A 222 16.93 -2.97 -8.12
CA GLY A 222 16.38 -4.19 -7.52
C GLY A 222 17.08 -4.58 -6.22
N LEU A 223 17.28 -3.64 -5.30
CA LEU A 223 17.85 -3.86 -3.97
C LEU A 223 16.90 -3.29 -2.91
N ASP A 224 16.88 -3.91 -1.74
CA ASP A 224 16.17 -3.43 -0.57
C ASP A 224 17.17 -2.78 0.41
N LEU A 225 16.70 -1.81 1.20
CA LEU A 225 17.53 -1.05 2.15
C LEU A 225 18.85 -0.62 1.51
N TYR A 226 18.79 0.09 0.40
CA TYR A 226 19.99 0.47 -0.32
C TYR A 226 20.44 1.90 -0.06
N LEU A 227 21.75 2.11 -0.17
CA LEU A 227 22.43 3.39 -0.23
C LEU A 227 22.88 3.66 -1.66
N TYR A 228 22.77 4.91 -2.10
CA TYR A 228 23.39 5.41 -3.32
C TYR A 228 24.55 6.32 -2.97
N LYS A 229 25.78 5.88 -3.23
CA LYS A 229 27.02 6.56 -2.79
C LYS A 229 28.02 6.69 -3.92
N ALA A 230 28.85 7.71 -3.84
CA ALA A 230 30.01 7.86 -4.72
C ALA A 230 31.07 6.81 -4.35
N VAL A 231 31.77 6.30 -5.36
CA VAL A 231 32.94 5.44 -5.19
C VAL A 231 34.18 6.32 -5.03
N SER A 232 34.91 6.16 -3.94
CA SER A 232 36.15 6.90 -3.66
C SER A 232 37.30 5.91 -3.47
N THR A 233 38.33 6.01 -4.30
CA THR A 233 39.53 5.14 -4.21
C THR A 233 39.18 3.64 -4.17
N ASN A 234 38.25 3.23 -5.00
CA ASN A 234 37.70 1.86 -5.04
C ASN A 234 36.95 1.41 -3.76
N THR A 235 36.57 2.31 -2.88
CA THR A 235 35.73 1.99 -1.72
C THR A 235 34.42 2.75 -1.76
N VAL A 236 33.40 2.21 -1.10
CA VAL A 236 32.09 2.84 -0.90
C VAL A 236 31.79 2.87 0.59
N ASP A 237 31.65 4.06 1.14
CA ASP A 237 31.24 4.26 2.53
C ASP A 237 29.78 3.86 2.72
N VAL A 238 29.51 2.94 3.63
CA VAL A 238 28.18 2.42 3.95
C VAL A 238 27.82 2.56 5.43
N SER A 239 28.57 3.35 6.18
CA SER A 239 28.41 3.56 7.63
C SER A 239 27.04 4.11 8.05
N ASP A 240 26.29 4.73 7.11
CA ASP A 240 24.93 5.22 7.38
C ASP A 240 23.91 4.11 7.63
N LEU A 241 24.18 2.86 7.20
CA LEU A 241 23.19 1.78 7.24
C LEU A 241 23.78 0.40 7.58
N TYR A 242 25.03 0.15 7.22
CA TYR A 242 25.65 -1.18 7.35
C TYR A 242 26.86 -1.17 8.27
N ASN A 243 26.98 -2.23 9.06
CA ASN A 243 28.09 -2.43 9.98
C ASN A 243 29.14 -3.40 9.40
N SER A 244 30.36 -3.37 9.97
CA SER A 244 31.40 -4.34 9.64
C SER A 244 30.91 -5.79 9.78
N GLY A 245 31.14 -6.58 8.74
CA GLY A 245 30.74 -7.98 8.66
C GLY A 245 29.37 -8.21 8.00
N ASP A 246 28.59 -7.16 7.73
CA ASP A 246 27.34 -7.30 6.97
C ASP A 246 27.64 -7.74 5.53
N VAL A 247 26.81 -8.63 4.99
CA VAL A 247 26.85 -9.04 3.59
C VAL A 247 25.87 -8.18 2.81
N VAL A 248 26.34 -7.54 1.75
CA VAL A 248 25.57 -6.61 0.90
C VAL A 248 25.77 -6.92 -0.56
N ASP A 249 24.80 -6.61 -1.38
CA ASP A 249 24.86 -6.65 -2.83
C ASP A 249 25.23 -5.29 -3.39
N VAL A 250 26.04 -5.27 -4.44
CA VAL A 250 26.56 -4.04 -5.03
C VAL A 250 26.21 -3.95 -6.51
N ILE A 251 25.72 -2.80 -6.91
CA ILE A 251 25.51 -2.42 -8.32
C ILE A 251 26.34 -1.17 -8.61
N GLY A 252 27.43 -1.34 -9.34
CA GLY A 252 28.30 -0.24 -9.77
C GLY A 252 27.73 0.53 -10.95
N ILE A 253 27.99 1.84 -10.97
CA ILE A 253 27.52 2.75 -12.02
C ILE A 253 28.72 3.41 -12.69
N LYS A 254 28.74 3.34 -14.04
CA LYS A 254 29.67 4.07 -14.88
C LYS A 254 28.97 4.54 -16.15
N ASP A 255 29.13 5.81 -16.49
CA ASP A 255 28.55 6.41 -17.70
C ASP A 255 27.02 6.14 -17.84
N GLY A 256 26.30 6.19 -16.72
CA GLY A 256 24.87 5.90 -16.64
C GLY A 256 24.49 4.42 -16.79
N LYS A 257 25.46 3.52 -16.91
CA LYS A 257 25.22 2.07 -16.99
C LYS A 257 25.40 1.42 -15.64
N GLN A 258 24.43 0.58 -15.29
CA GLN A 258 24.45 -0.22 -14.06
C GLN A 258 25.05 -1.61 -14.34
N SER A 259 25.90 -2.08 -13.44
CA SER A 259 26.50 -3.42 -13.48
C SER A 259 26.40 -4.07 -12.10
N TYR A 260 25.76 -5.22 -12.02
CA TYR A 260 25.73 -6.00 -10.78
C TYR A 260 27.12 -6.63 -10.55
N LEU A 261 27.69 -6.37 -9.38
CA LEU A 261 29.04 -6.79 -9.02
C LEU A 261 29.05 -8.04 -8.12
N GLY A 262 27.93 -8.39 -7.52
CA GLY A 262 27.80 -9.53 -6.61
C GLY A 262 27.69 -9.13 -5.15
N GLU A 263 27.87 -10.12 -4.28
CA GLU A 263 27.87 -9.97 -2.83
C GLU A 263 29.26 -9.54 -2.33
N PHE A 264 29.27 -8.63 -1.36
CA PHE A 264 30.45 -8.12 -0.67
C PHE A 264 30.22 -8.16 0.84
N THR A 265 31.30 -8.35 1.59
CA THR A 265 31.29 -8.20 3.04
C THR A 265 31.81 -6.82 3.40
N VAL A 266 31.06 -6.10 4.22
CA VAL A 266 31.44 -4.76 4.72
C VAL A 266 32.70 -4.90 5.59
N THR A 267 33.70 -4.08 5.31
CA THR A 267 35.01 -4.10 6.00
C THR A 267 34.92 -3.52 7.41
N ALA A 268 36.00 -3.62 8.18
CA ALA A 268 36.11 -3.05 9.52
C ALA A 268 36.01 -1.49 9.54
N GLY A 269 36.18 -0.84 8.39
CA GLY A 269 36.00 0.60 8.23
C GLY A 269 34.60 1.00 7.81
N GLU A 270 33.60 0.06 7.83
CA GLU A 270 32.23 0.27 7.34
C GLU A 270 32.21 0.72 5.86
N GLU A 271 33.11 0.13 5.06
CA GLU A 271 33.22 0.34 3.63
C GLU A 271 33.07 -0.97 2.86
N VAL A 272 32.61 -0.85 1.60
CA VAL A 272 32.68 -1.94 0.63
C VAL A 272 33.92 -1.74 -0.24
N ASP A 273 34.80 -2.75 -0.27
CA ASP A 273 36.05 -2.74 -1.04
C ASP A 273 35.81 -3.28 -2.46
N LEU A 274 35.97 -2.42 -3.45
CA LEU A 274 35.88 -2.72 -4.89
C LEU A 274 37.25 -2.85 -5.56
N SER A 275 38.33 -3.08 -4.82
CA SER A 275 39.71 -3.16 -5.34
C SER A 275 39.92 -4.30 -6.33
N LEU A 276 39.00 -5.27 -6.42
CA LEU A 276 38.96 -6.29 -7.48
C LEU A 276 38.75 -5.70 -8.88
N TYR A 277 38.25 -4.48 -8.97
CA TYR A 277 38.01 -3.75 -10.20
C TYR A 277 39.09 -2.69 -10.41
N SER A 278 39.29 -2.26 -11.66
CA SER A 278 40.25 -1.21 -11.94
C SER A 278 39.85 0.11 -11.27
N GLU A 279 40.83 0.89 -10.85
CA GLU A 279 40.61 2.24 -10.31
C GLU A 279 39.76 3.07 -11.27
N SER A 280 38.76 3.78 -10.72
CA SER A 280 37.77 4.53 -11.51
C SER A 280 36.88 3.65 -12.43
N ALA A 281 36.76 2.36 -12.16
CA ALA A 281 35.83 1.49 -12.88
C ALA A 281 34.38 1.96 -12.70
N PHE A 282 34.04 2.53 -11.55
CA PHE A 282 32.73 3.04 -11.21
C PHE A 282 32.83 4.44 -10.60
N THR A 283 31.80 5.26 -10.83
CA THR A 283 31.69 6.60 -10.26
C THR A 283 30.78 6.61 -9.02
N HIS A 284 29.77 5.76 -9.04
CA HIS A 284 28.79 5.57 -7.95
C HIS A 284 28.46 4.10 -7.82
N ALA A 285 27.88 3.75 -6.70
CA ALA A 285 27.32 2.42 -6.48
C ALA A 285 26.00 2.49 -5.67
N TYR A 286 25.11 1.56 -5.97
CA TYR A 286 24.05 1.16 -5.07
C TYR A 286 24.57 -0.01 -4.24
N VAL A 287 24.40 0.09 -2.93
CA VAL A 287 24.77 -0.96 -1.98
C VAL A 287 23.56 -1.27 -1.11
N GLY A 288 23.11 -2.52 -1.10
CA GLY A 288 21.89 -2.90 -0.40
C GLY A 288 21.76 -4.41 -0.23
N LYS A 289 20.55 -4.86 0.04
CA LYS A 289 20.22 -6.29 0.18
C LYS A 289 19.46 -6.77 -1.06
N ALA A 290 19.87 -7.88 -1.64
CA ALA A 290 19.08 -8.53 -2.68
C ALA A 290 17.78 -9.07 -2.09
N PHE A 291 16.70 -9.01 -2.86
CA PHE A 291 15.41 -9.59 -2.51
C PHE A 291 14.88 -10.49 -3.62
N THR A 292 13.95 -11.38 -3.25
CA THR A 292 13.28 -12.25 -4.21
C THR A 292 11.83 -11.84 -4.34
N ALA A 293 11.44 -11.39 -5.54
CA ALA A 293 10.04 -11.23 -5.90
C ALA A 293 9.46 -12.58 -6.33
N LYS A 294 8.39 -13.04 -5.67
CA LYS A 294 7.74 -14.31 -5.98
C LYS A 294 6.27 -14.08 -6.30
N ILE A 295 5.84 -14.56 -7.47
CA ILE A 295 4.45 -14.54 -7.89
C ILE A 295 3.99 -15.99 -8.00
N VAL A 296 2.86 -16.32 -7.36
CA VAL A 296 2.20 -17.61 -7.49
C VAL A 296 0.80 -17.36 -8.04
N SER A 297 0.52 -17.91 -9.22
CA SER A 297 -0.83 -17.80 -9.80
C SER A 297 -1.84 -18.58 -8.98
N ASN A 298 -3.10 -18.16 -9.01
CA ASN A 298 -4.18 -19.03 -8.54
C ASN A 298 -4.26 -20.28 -9.44
N PRO A 299 -4.79 -21.40 -8.91
CA PRO A 299 -5.09 -22.57 -9.74
C PRO A 299 -5.98 -22.15 -10.90
N ILE A 300 -5.60 -22.58 -12.12
CA ILE A 300 -6.38 -22.27 -13.30
C ILE A 300 -7.63 -23.13 -13.29
N ASP A 301 -8.79 -22.52 -13.14
CA ASP A 301 -10.07 -23.19 -13.26
C ASP A 301 -10.74 -22.85 -14.58
N VAL A 302 -11.11 -23.89 -15.34
CA VAL A 302 -11.76 -23.77 -16.64
C VAL A 302 -13.15 -24.37 -16.53
N THR A 303 -14.15 -23.59 -16.85
CA THR A 303 -15.53 -24.09 -17.02
C THR A 303 -15.69 -24.62 -18.45
N SER A 304 -16.00 -25.91 -18.58
CA SER A 304 -16.44 -26.46 -19.86
C SER A 304 -17.97 -26.37 -19.97
N GLY A 305 -18.51 -26.58 -21.17
CA GLY A 305 -19.97 -26.57 -21.36
C GLY A 305 -20.74 -27.58 -20.48
N ASN A 306 -20.05 -28.52 -19.82
CA ASN A 306 -20.60 -29.55 -18.93
C ASN A 306 -20.36 -29.22 -17.42
N GLY A 307 -19.85 -28.05 -17.08
CA GLY A 307 -19.57 -27.63 -15.70
C GLY A 307 -18.10 -27.42 -15.39
N PRO A 308 -17.75 -27.11 -14.12
CA PRO A 308 -16.38 -26.91 -13.70
C PRO A 308 -15.57 -28.19 -13.80
N VAL A 309 -14.32 -28.09 -14.30
CA VAL A 309 -13.38 -29.21 -14.45
C VAL A 309 -12.47 -29.34 -13.22
N THR A 310 -12.94 -28.88 -12.08
CA THR A 310 -12.22 -28.87 -10.80
C THR A 310 -11.90 -30.33 -10.39
N GLY A 311 -10.63 -30.58 -10.09
CA GLY A 311 -10.16 -31.92 -9.68
C GLY A 311 -9.64 -32.82 -10.81
N ASP A 312 -9.81 -32.44 -12.08
CA ASP A 312 -9.19 -33.12 -13.20
C ASP A 312 -7.71 -32.76 -13.33
N VAL A 313 -6.91 -33.69 -13.82
CA VAL A 313 -5.49 -33.48 -14.08
C VAL A 313 -5.33 -32.55 -15.30
N ARG A 314 -4.72 -31.41 -15.10
CA ARG A 314 -4.53 -30.37 -16.12
C ARG A 314 -3.06 -29.96 -16.20
N GLY A 315 -2.66 -29.37 -17.30
CA GLY A 315 -1.31 -28.82 -17.49
C GLY A 315 -1.35 -27.42 -18.04
N ILE A 316 -0.39 -26.61 -17.62
CA ILE A 316 -0.09 -25.32 -18.24
C ILE A 316 0.95 -25.57 -19.31
N SER A 317 0.62 -25.31 -20.58
CA SER A 317 1.55 -25.54 -21.69
C SER A 317 2.54 -24.39 -21.84
N ASN A 318 2.05 -23.16 -21.78
CA ASN A 318 2.85 -21.95 -22.00
C ASN A 318 2.50 -20.86 -20.98
N VAL A 319 3.52 -20.09 -20.60
CA VAL A 319 3.39 -18.87 -19.81
C VAL A 319 3.93 -17.71 -20.64
N ILE A 320 3.15 -16.67 -20.77
CA ILE A 320 3.57 -15.44 -21.43
C ILE A 320 3.91 -14.42 -20.35
N LEU A 321 5.18 -13.99 -20.33
CA LEU A 321 5.68 -12.96 -19.43
C LEU A 321 5.92 -11.68 -20.24
N ASP A 322 5.51 -10.54 -19.68
CA ASP A 322 5.96 -9.24 -20.14
C ASP A 322 7.07 -8.77 -19.21
N LEU A 323 8.28 -8.68 -19.75
CA LEU A 323 9.50 -8.44 -19.00
C LEU A 323 10.06 -7.05 -19.35
N LYS A 324 10.59 -6.35 -18.34
CA LYS A 324 11.30 -5.08 -18.52
C LYS A 324 12.68 -5.19 -17.88
N GLY A 325 13.72 -5.28 -18.69
CA GLY A 325 15.11 -5.32 -18.22
C GLY A 325 15.48 -6.55 -17.38
N ALA A 326 14.76 -7.68 -17.51
CA ALA A 326 14.97 -8.86 -16.69
C ALA A 326 16.30 -9.54 -16.99
N ARG A 327 17.15 -9.70 -15.99
CA ARG A 327 18.49 -10.36 -16.10
C ARG A 327 18.47 -11.79 -15.60
N SER A 328 17.62 -12.10 -14.62
CA SER A 328 17.47 -13.45 -14.07
C SER A 328 16.05 -13.63 -13.57
N PHE A 329 15.45 -14.77 -13.85
CA PHE A 329 14.17 -15.15 -13.31
C PHE A 329 14.00 -16.67 -13.31
N LYS A 330 13.06 -17.16 -12.53
CA LYS A 330 12.76 -18.58 -12.41
C LYS A 330 11.26 -18.79 -12.63
N ILE A 331 10.92 -19.80 -13.42
CA ILE A 331 9.53 -20.25 -13.58
C ILE A 331 9.47 -21.68 -13.07
N ASN A 332 8.72 -21.89 -12.01
CA ASN A 332 8.68 -23.16 -11.28
C ASN A 332 10.13 -23.62 -10.97
N ASN A 333 10.58 -24.73 -11.53
CA ASN A 333 11.91 -25.28 -11.29
C ASN A 333 12.95 -24.92 -12.37
N ARG A 334 12.60 -24.07 -13.36
CA ARG A 334 13.52 -23.67 -14.43
C ARG A 334 14.05 -22.27 -14.21
N SER A 335 15.37 -22.15 -14.11
CA SER A 335 16.06 -20.86 -14.04
C SER A 335 16.44 -20.36 -15.43
N PHE A 336 16.35 -19.05 -15.62
CA PHE A 336 16.69 -18.33 -16.84
C PHE A 336 17.66 -17.20 -16.47
N SER A 337 18.86 -17.22 -17.04
CA SER A 337 19.87 -16.18 -16.86
C SER A 337 20.42 -15.82 -18.24
N PRO A 338 19.69 -14.99 -18.99
CA PRO A 338 20.11 -14.59 -20.33
C PRO A 338 21.35 -13.68 -20.28
N ASP A 339 22.21 -13.78 -21.29
CA ASP A 339 23.42 -12.96 -21.42
C ASP A 339 23.11 -11.45 -21.47
N ASN A 340 21.96 -11.09 -22.04
CA ASN A 340 21.46 -9.71 -22.08
C ASN A 340 20.10 -9.59 -21.39
N ALA A 341 19.86 -8.43 -20.79
CA ALA A 341 18.58 -8.13 -20.18
C ALA A 341 17.41 -8.29 -21.17
N LEU A 342 16.40 -9.05 -20.79
CA LEU A 342 15.22 -9.30 -21.61
C LEU A 342 14.16 -8.22 -21.38
N THR A 343 13.63 -7.70 -22.47
CA THR A 343 12.50 -6.75 -22.46
C THR A 343 11.44 -7.21 -23.45
N GLY A 344 10.17 -7.00 -23.12
CA GLY A 344 9.02 -7.35 -23.94
C GLY A 344 8.44 -8.73 -23.64
N LYS A 345 7.47 -9.12 -24.43
CA LYS A 345 6.73 -10.37 -24.22
C LYS A 345 7.58 -11.59 -24.58
N LYS A 346 7.65 -12.54 -23.67
CA LYS A 346 8.34 -13.83 -23.85
C LYS A 346 7.38 -14.97 -23.54
N GLU A 347 7.27 -15.89 -24.48
CA GLU A 347 6.51 -17.12 -24.31
C GLU A 347 7.47 -18.23 -23.84
N ILE A 348 7.14 -18.85 -22.72
CA ILE A 348 7.97 -19.88 -22.11
C ILE A 348 7.11 -21.14 -21.93
N ARG A 349 7.62 -22.24 -22.47
CA ARG A 349 6.97 -23.52 -22.35
C ARG A 349 7.16 -24.10 -20.94
N VAL A 350 6.05 -24.42 -20.28
CA VAL A 350 6.01 -25.06 -18.96
C VAL A 350 5.55 -26.48 -19.13
N LEU A 351 6.23 -27.40 -18.45
CA LEU A 351 5.89 -28.83 -18.48
C LEU A 351 5.38 -29.24 -17.11
N GLY A 352 4.35 -30.05 -17.09
CA GLY A 352 3.78 -30.62 -15.88
C GLY A 352 2.27 -30.73 -15.96
N HIS A 353 1.75 -31.66 -15.18
CA HIS A 353 0.31 -31.85 -15.01
C HIS A 353 0.02 -31.97 -13.52
N SER A 354 -1.03 -31.31 -13.06
CA SER A 354 -1.48 -31.31 -11.67
C SER A 354 -3.01 -31.22 -11.63
N ARG A 355 -3.61 -31.58 -10.52
CA ARG A 355 -5.02 -31.29 -10.27
C ARG A 355 -5.26 -29.80 -10.04
N ASP A 356 -4.27 -29.13 -9.45
CA ASP A 356 -4.28 -27.68 -9.19
C ASP A 356 -3.03 -27.04 -9.84
N PRO A 357 -3.03 -26.86 -11.19
CA PRO A 357 -1.88 -26.30 -11.88
C PRO A 357 -1.70 -24.81 -11.54
N GLN A 358 -0.51 -24.48 -11.08
CA GLN A 358 -0.06 -23.12 -10.75
C GLN A 358 1.31 -22.87 -11.37
N VAL A 359 1.64 -21.59 -11.55
CA VAL A 359 2.97 -21.12 -12.00
C VAL A 359 3.56 -20.19 -10.98
#